data_fddae1886f3623607a7178d7816032a6
#
_entry.id   fddae1886f3623607a7178d7816032a6
#
_cell.length_a   1.000
_cell.length_b   1.000
_cell.length_c   1.000
_cell.angle_alpha   90.00
_cell.angle_beta   90.00
_cell.angle_gamma   90.00
#
_symmetry.space_group_name_H-M   'P 1'
#
loop_
_entity.id
_entity.type
_entity.pdbx_description
1 polymer ?
#
loop_
_entity_poly.entity_id
_entity_poly.type
_entity_poly.pdbx_seq_one_letter_code
_entity_poly.pdbx_strand_id
1 'polypeptide(L)'
;MNACESILGLSPYQGGKPIEELARELGLTKISKLASNENPLGISSKVKKAINESLSSINRYPDGNCFELKKAIATKHNVASEMISLGNGSNELLELIARVFVSKNTDEVIFSQYAF
;
A
#
# COMPACT_ATOMS: atom_id res chain seq x y z
N MET A 1 -27.73 -12.97 -4.86
CA MET A 1 -26.92 -11.85 -5.39
C MET A 1 -25.75 -12.47 -6.13
N ASN A 2 -25.57 -12.19 -7.42
CA ASN A 2 -24.47 -12.76 -8.20
C ASN A 2 -23.40 -11.67 -8.40
N ALA A 3 -22.10 -12.05 -8.36
CA ALA A 3 -21.02 -11.15 -8.71
C ALA A 3 -21.09 -10.76 -10.20
N CYS A 4 -20.50 -9.60 -10.55
CA CYS A 4 -20.39 -9.19 -11.94
C CYS A 4 -19.56 -10.20 -12.74
N GLU A 5 -19.91 -10.44 -14.00
CA GLU A 5 -19.20 -11.38 -14.87
C GLU A 5 -17.70 -11.06 -14.99
N SER A 6 -17.36 -9.77 -15.04
CA SER A 6 -15.98 -9.30 -15.08
C SER A 6 -15.13 -9.72 -13.87
N ILE A 7 -15.76 -10.04 -12.74
CA ILE A 7 -15.07 -10.46 -11.51
C ILE A 7 -14.97 -11.99 -11.42
N LEU A 8 -15.93 -12.71 -12.02
CA LEU A 8 -15.95 -14.18 -11.93
C LEU A 8 -14.74 -14.85 -12.60
N GLY A 9 -14.13 -14.19 -13.58
CA GLY A 9 -12.93 -14.67 -14.28
C GLY A 9 -11.60 -14.29 -13.62
N LEU A 10 -11.61 -13.50 -12.54
CA LEU A 10 -10.38 -13.06 -11.88
C LEU A 10 -9.82 -14.15 -10.97
N SER A 11 -8.52 -14.41 -11.10
CA SER A 11 -7.79 -15.24 -10.12
C SER A 11 -7.43 -14.38 -8.90
N PRO A 12 -7.79 -14.82 -7.67
CA PRO A 12 -7.38 -14.10 -6.47
C PRO A 12 -5.85 -14.00 -6.37
N TYR A 13 -5.37 -12.86 -5.93
CA TYR A 13 -3.95 -12.71 -5.62
C TYR A 13 -3.55 -13.68 -4.49
N GLN A 14 -2.53 -14.49 -4.73
CA GLN A 14 -1.94 -15.35 -3.73
C GLN A 14 -0.70 -14.67 -3.17
N GLY A 15 -0.80 -14.18 -1.94
CA GLY A 15 0.33 -13.60 -1.21
C GLY A 15 1.42 -14.64 -0.91
N GLY A 16 2.62 -14.15 -0.62
CA GLY A 16 3.70 -15.00 -0.11
C GLY A 16 3.30 -15.64 1.23
N LYS A 17 3.77 -16.87 1.47
CA LYS A 17 3.48 -17.60 2.70
C LYS A 17 4.04 -16.89 3.94
N PRO A 18 3.25 -16.65 5.00
CA PRO A 18 3.75 -16.08 6.25
C PRO A 18 4.86 -16.93 6.90
N ILE A 19 5.84 -16.29 7.53
CA ILE A 19 6.94 -17.00 8.22
C ILE A 19 6.39 -17.93 9.30
N GLU A 20 5.41 -17.46 10.06
CA GLU A 20 4.80 -18.18 11.16
C GLU A 20 4.06 -19.46 10.68
N GLU A 21 3.45 -19.41 9.50
CA GLU A 21 2.80 -20.56 8.90
C GLU A 21 3.83 -21.60 8.49
N LEU A 22 4.89 -21.18 7.79
CA LEU A 22 5.97 -22.06 7.37
C LEU A 22 6.70 -22.68 8.59
N ALA A 23 6.93 -21.89 9.63
CA ALA A 23 7.53 -22.33 10.88
C ALA A 23 6.70 -23.46 11.54
N ARG A 24 5.38 -23.29 11.60
CA ARG A 24 4.48 -24.31 12.17
C ARG A 24 4.45 -25.59 11.34
N GLU A 25 4.40 -25.49 10.02
CA GLU A 25 4.34 -26.64 9.12
C GLU A 25 5.61 -27.50 9.15
N LEU A 26 6.76 -26.85 9.20
CA LEU A 26 8.07 -27.51 9.08
C LEU A 26 8.79 -27.68 10.42
N GLY A 27 8.20 -27.20 11.53
CA GLY A 27 8.83 -27.26 12.84
C GLY A 27 10.11 -26.43 12.96
N LEU A 28 10.25 -25.35 12.17
CA LEU A 28 11.46 -24.54 12.12
C LEU A 28 11.42 -23.42 13.14
N THR A 29 12.55 -23.19 13.82
CA THR A 29 12.72 -22.08 14.77
C THR A 29 13.40 -20.86 14.15
N LYS A 30 14.05 -21.03 12.99
CA LYS A 30 14.77 -19.97 12.30
C LYS A 30 14.52 -20.03 10.80
N ILE A 31 13.97 -18.97 10.24
CA ILE A 31 13.66 -18.85 8.82
C ILE A 31 14.23 -17.53 8.30
N SER A 32 14.94 -17.58 7.17
CA SER A 32 15.35 -16.40 6.43
C SER A 32 14.34 -16.16 5.30
N LYS A 33 13.55 -15.09 5.39
CA LYS A 33 12.59 -14.71 4.36
C LYS A 33 13.28 -13.87 3.29
N LEU A 34 13.36 -14.40 2.08
CA LEU A 34 13.91 -13.71 0.90
C LEU A 34 12.81 -13.34 -0.11
N ALA A 35 11.55 -13.48 0.30
CA ALA A 35 10.35 -13.10 -0.46
C ALA A 35 9.76 -11.81 0.10
N SER A 36 8.99 -11.10 -0.73
CA SER A 36 8.39 -9.79 -0.45
C SER A 36 9.43 -8.66 -0.38
N ASN A 37 8.97 -7.43 -0.68
CA ASN A 37 9.82 -6.23 -0.65
C ASN A 37 9.83 -5.61 0.77
N GLU A 38 10.25 -6.39 1.76
CA GLU A 38 10.35 -5.97 3.15
C GLU A 38 11.74 -5.38 3.44
N ASN A 39 11.80 -4.34 4.28
CA ASN A 39 13.09 -3.78 4.68
C ASN A 39 13.71 -4.62 5.82
N PRO A 40 14.77 -5.39 5.56
CA PRO A 40 15.40 -6.26 6.58
C PRO A 40 16.08 -5.48 7.71
N LEU A 41 16.35 -4.18 7.51
CA LEU A 41 16.94 -3.30 8.52
C LEU A 41 15.89 -2.80 9.55
N GLY A 42 14.60 -3.08 9.30
CA GLY A 42 13.50 -2.62 10.14
C GLY A 42 13.19 -1.13 9.95
N ILE A 43 12.66 -0.51 10.99
CA ILE A 43 12.24 0.90 10.99
C ILE A 43 13.28 1.77 11.69
N SER A 44 13.43 3.03 11.24
CA SER A 44 14.34 3.98 11.88
C SER A 44 13.90 4.33 13.31
N SER A 45 14.86 4.66 14.17
CA SER A 45 14.58 5.09 15.55
C SER A 45 13.69 6.35 15.62
N LYS A 46 13.82 7.26 14.64
CA LYS A 46 12.97 8.45 14.53
C LYS A 46 11.50 8.09 14.25
N VAL A 47 11.26 7.12 13.34
CA VAL A 47 9.89 6.62 13.04
C VAL A 47 9.31 5.95 14.29
N LYS A 48 10.06 5.07 14.95
CA LYS A 48 9.62 4.41 16.19
C LYS A 48 9.23 5.42 17.26
N LYS A 49 10.05 6.48 17.46
CA LYS A 49 9.73 7.56 18.40
C LYS A 49 8.44 8.28 18.02
N ALA A 50 8.29 8.69 16.76
CA ALA A 50 7.09 9.40 16.30
C ALA A 50 5.81 8.56 16.47
N ILE A 51 5.86 7.25 16.21
CA ILE A 51 4.74 6.34 16.45
C ILE A 51 4.37 6.33 17.94
N ASN A 52 5.36 6.16 18.83
CA ASN A 52 5.11 6.14 20.27
C ASN A 52 4.49 7.46 20.79
N GLU A 53 4.95 8.60 20.28
CA GLU A 53 4.41 9.91 20.64
C GLU A 53 2.96 10.08 20.16
N SER A 54 2.61 9.51 19.00
CA SER A 54 1.25 9.61 18.46
C SER A 54 0.21 8.71 19.16
N LEU A 55 0.65 7.71 19.93
CA LEU A 55 -0.25 6.78 20.63
C LEU A 55 -1.25 7.48 21.56
N SER A 56 -0.89 8.61 22.15
CA SER A 56 -1.77 9.38 23.03
C SER A 56 -2.98 10.01 22.32
N SER A 57 -2.98 10.08 21.01
CA SER A 57 -4.00 10.73 20.17
C SER A 57 -4.65 9.83 19.14
N ILE A 58 -4.32 8.54 19.07
CA ILE A 58 -4.85 7.61 18.06
C ILE A 58 -6.37 7.39 18.15
N ASN A 59 -6.99 7.77 19.25
CA ASN A 59 -8.45 7.76 19.42
C ASN A 59 -9.17 8.89 18.68
N ARG A 60 -8.44 9.77 18.00
CA ARG A 60 -8.99 10.85 17.19
C ARG A 60 -8.79 10.57 15.72
N TYR A 61 -9.73 11.03 14.89
CA TYR A 61 -9.55 10.96 13.45
C TYR A 61 -8.37 11.83 13.02
N PRO A 62 -7.55 11.34 12.08
CA PRO A 62 -6.52 12.15 11.46
C PRO A 62 -7.13 13.23 10.56
N ASP A 63 -6.30 14.22 10.16
CA ASP A 63 -6.69 15.17 9.13
C ASP A 63 -6.89 14.44 7.78
N GLY A 64 -8.13 14.40 7.30
CA GLY A 64 -8.49 13.75 6.04
C GLY A 64 -7.84 14.39 4.80
N ASN A 65 -7.41 15.66 4.88
CA ASN A 65 -6.68 16.34 3.82
C ASN A 65 -5.18 16.06 3.84
N CYS A 66 -4.67 15.46 4.92
CA CYS A 66 -3.24 15.15 5.10
C CYS A 66 -2.33 16.36 4.86
N PHE A 67 -2.72 17.55 5.32
CA PHE A 67 -2.06 18.83 4.99
C PHE A 67 -0.56 18.82 5.30
N GLU A 68 -0.17 18.45 6.53
CA GLU A 68 1.24 18.44 6.93
C GLU A 68 2.07 17.41 6.16
N LEU A 69 1.49 16.24 5.87
CA LEU A 69 2.17 15.20 5.08
C LEU A 69 2.38 15.66 3.63
N LYS A 70 1.34 16.21 2.99
CA LYS A 70 1.46 16.77 1.63
C LYS A 70 2.51 17.88 1.56
N LYS A 71 2.51 18.78 2.53
CA LYS A 71 3.49 19.87 2.64
C LYS A 71 4.92 19.32 2.77
N ALA A 72 5.13 18.33 3.62
CA ALA A 72 6.45 17.71 3.79
C ALA A 72 6.93 17.02 2.51
N ILE A 73 6.06 16.28 1.82
CA ILE A 73 6.37 15.64 0.54
C ILE A 73 6.65 16.67 -0.54
N ALA A 74 5.81 17.70 -0.65
CA ALA A 74 5.96 18.80 -1.61
C ALA A 74 7.33 19.49 -1.46
N THR A 75 7.71 19.82 -0.23
CA THR A 75 9.01 20.41 0.09
C THR A 75 10.16 19.47 -0.28
N LYS A 76 10.06 18.20 0.09
CA LYS A 76 11.11 17.21 -0.16
C LYS A 76 11.37 16.99 -1.66
N HIS A 77 10.32 16.98 -2.45
CA HIS A 77 10.39 16.66 -3.89
C HIS A 77 10.33 17.90 -4.79
N ASN A 78 10.21 19.10 -4.19
CA ASN A 78 10.09 20.38 -4.91
C ASN A 78 8.95 20.36 -5.93
N VAL A 79 7.77 19.95 -5.50
CA VAL A 79 6.53 19.93 -6.29
C VAL A 79 5.42 20.68 -5.54
N ALA A 80 4.38 21.11 -6.24
CA ALA A 80 3.23 21.75 -5.61
C ALA A 80 2.39 20.71 -4.82
N SER A 81 1.80 21.10 -3.68
CA SER A 81 0.99 20.22 -2.84
C SER A 81 -0.21 19.64 -3.59
N GLU A 82 -0.75 20.39 -4.53
CA GLU A 82 -1.89 20.02 -5.40
C GLU A 82 -1.55 18.88 -6.36
N MET A 83 -0.26 18.65 -6.61
CA MET A 83 0.22 17.53 -7.44
C MET A 83 0.35 16.22 -6.66
N ILE A 84 -0.03 16.19 -5.38
CA ILE A 84 0.14 15.03 -4.50
C ILE A 84 -1.22 14.47 -4.13
N SER A 85 -1.44 13.21 -4.49
CA SER A 85 -2.53 12.37 -3.98
C SER A 85 -1.99 11.34 -3.01
N LEU A 86 -2.74 11.07 -1.95
CA LEU A 86 -2.36 10.11 -0.90
C LEU A 86 -3.43 9.01 -0.79
N GLY A 87 -3.00 7.81 -0.41
CA GLY A 87 -3.87 6.68 -0.18
C GLY A 87 -3.22 5.65 0.75
N ASN A 88 -3.97 4.63 1.13
CA ASN A 88 -3.47 3.51 1.94
C ASN A 88 -2.66 2.51 1.10
N GLY A 89 -1.52 2.99 0.62
CA GLY A 89 -0.65 2.26 -0.27
C GLY A 89 -0.96 2.52 -1.75
N SER A 90 -0.06 2.02 -2.62
CA SER A 90 -0.15 2.24 -4.07
C SER A 90 -1.36 1.56 -4.71
N ASN A 91 -1.81 0.43 -4.18
CA ASN A 91 -2.96 -0.30 -4.75
C ASN A 91 -4.25 0.53 -4.71
N GLU A 92 -4.52 1.22 -3.59
CA GLU A 92 -5.68 2.12 -3.51
C GLU A 92 -5.57 3.25 -4.54
N LEU A 93 -4.38 3.84 -4.69
CA LEU A 93 -4.17 4.90 -5.68
C LEU A 93 -4.38 4.41 -7.12
N LEU A 94 -3.90 3.22 -7.46
CA LEU A 94 -4.11 2.62 -8.78
C LEU A 94 -5.60 2.40 -9.06
N GLU A 95 -6.34 1.89 -8.08
CA GLU A 95 -7.80 1.72 -8.19
C GLU A 95 -8.51 3.07 -8.38
N LEU A 96 -8.16 4.08 -7.58
CA LEU A 96 -8.75 5.41 -7.70
C LEU A 96 -8.45 6.06 -9.05
N ILE A 97 -7.23 5.92 -9.58
CA ILE A 97 -6.87 6.39 -10.92
C ILE A 97 -7.73 5.71 -11.98
N ALA A 98 -7.86 4.38 -11.91
CA ALA A 98 -8.69 3.65 -12.85
C ALA A 98 -10.15 4.14 -12.80
N ARG A 99 -10.72 4.32 -11.62
CA ARG A 99 -12.10 4.80 -11.44
C ARG A 99 -12.33 6.22 -11.95
N VAL A 100 -11.33 7.09 -11.86
CA VAL A 100 -11.44 8.49 -12.28
C VAL A 100 -11.25 8.65 -13.78
N PHE A 101 -10.31 7.92 -14.39
CA PHE A 101 -9.86 8.16 -15.75
C PHE A 101 -10.34 7.11 -16.76
N VAL A 102 -10.72 5.91 -16.32
CA VAL A 102 -11.19 4.82 -17.19
C VAL A 102 -12.71 4.72 -17.09
N SER A 103 -13.43 5.38 -17.99
CA SER A 103 -14.89 5.51 -17.92
C SER A 103 -15.63 4.97 -19.14
N LYS A 104 -14.93 4.80 -20.26
CA LYS A 104 -15.52 4.36 -21.53
C LYS A 104 -14.96 3.00 -21.94
N ASN A 105 -15.75 2.23 -22.67
CA ASN A 105 -15.30 0.94 -23.23
C ASN A 105 -14.17 1.05 -24.26
N THR A 106 -13.85 2.28 -24.70
CA THR A 106 -12.77 2.59 -25.63
C THR A 106 -11.49 3.04 -24.91
N ASP A 107 -11.54 3.24 -23.59
CA ASP A 107 -10.39 3.65 -22.83
C ASP A 107 -9.41 2.48 -22.66
N GLU A 108 -8.14 2.75 -22.79
CA GLU A 108 -7.08 1.75 -22.71
C GLU A 108 -6.13 2.06 -21.54
N VAL A 109 -5.64 1.01 -20.91
CA VAL A 109 -4.64 1.12 -19.83
C VAL A 109 -3.42 0.33 -20.24
N ILE A 110 -2.25 0.98 -20.21
CA ILE A 110 -0.98 0.35 -20.52
C ILE A 110 -0.22 0.11 -19.21
N PHE A 111 0.21 -1.10 -19.00
CA PHE A 111 1.05 -1.48 -17.85
C PHE A 111 2.12 -2.47 -18.27
N SER A 112 3.20 -2.54 -17.49
CA SER A 112 4.28 -3.49 -17.75
C SER A 112 3.81 -4.92 -17.57
N GLN A 113 4.25 -5.83 -18.42
CA GLN A 113 4.01 -7.27 -18.26
C GLN A 113 4.52 -7.82 -16.93
N TYR A 114 5.52 -7.18 -16.33
CA TYR A 114 6.14 -7.56 -15.06
C TYR A 114 5.79 -6.61 -13.93
N ALA A 115 4.71 -5.82 -14.08
CA ALA A 115 4.19 -5.02 -12.99
C ALA A 115 3.66 -5.91 -11.86
N PHE A 116 3.75 -5.40 -10.66
CA PHE A 116 3.18 -6.03 -9.48
C PHE A 116 1.64 -5.98 -9.52
#